data_cfe7477d4105b4dd14013afa80340e57
#
_entry.id   cfe7477d4105b4dd14013afa80340e57
#
_cell.length_a   1.000
_cell.length_b   1.000
_cell.length_c   1.000
_cell.angle_alpha   90.00
_cell.angle_beta   90.00
_cell.angle_gamma   90.00
#
_symmetry.space_group_name_H-M   'P 1'
#
loop_
_entity.id
_entity.type
_entity.pdbx_description
1 polymer ?
#
loop_
_entity_poly.entity_id
_entity_poly.type
_entity_poly.pdbx_seq_one_letter_code
_entity_poly.pdbx_strand_id
1 'polypeptide(L)'
;MQIRRGEIFFADLSPVVGSEQGGTRPVLVLQNDIGNQYSPTTIVAAITSQISKAKLPTHVEVTAKSSGLEKDSVILLEQVRTIDKSRLKEKVTSLNDELMEKVAQALEISLGLIEI
;
A
#
# COMPACT_ATOMS: atom_id res chain seq x y z
N MET A 1 12.77 -14.23 -0.94
CA MET A 1 12.40 -12.95 -0.29
C MET A 1 11.26 -13.18 0.67
N GLN A 2 11.43 -12.81 1.92
CA GLN A 2 10.38 -12.90 2.93
C GLN A 2 9.60 -11.58 2.96
N ILE A 3 8.28 -11.67 2.87
CA ILE A 3 7.39 -10.52 2.80
C ILE A 3 6.40 -10.62 3.95
N ARG A 4 6.15 -9.50 4.63
CA ARG A 4 5.20 -9.44 5.75
C ARG A 4 4.22 -8.29 5.57
N ARG A 5 3.01 -8.49 6.06
CA ARG A 5 2.00 -7.44 6.11
C ARG A 5 2.55 -6.22 6.87
N GLY A 6 2.34 -5.03 6.30
CA GLY A 6 2.81 -3.77 6.87
C GLY A 6 4.16 -3.31 6.36
N GLU A 7 4.86 -4.13 5.60
CA GLU A 7 6.11 -3.73 4.96
C GLU A 7 5.83 -2.94 3.69
N ILE A 8 6.71 -1.98 3.42
CA ILE A 8 6.66 -1.16 2.21
C ILE A 8 7.85 -1.54 1.34
N PHE A 9 7.56 -1.85 0.08
CA PHE A 9 8.56 -2.18 -0.94
C PHE A 9 8.39 -1.26 -2.12
N PHE A 10 9.45 -0.99 -2.86
CA PHE A 10 9.30 -0.52 -4.23
C PHE A 10 8.78 -1.65 -5.09
N ALA A 11 7.88 -1.34 -6.01
CA ALA A 11 7.34 -2.30 -6.95
C ALA A 11 7.10 -1.66 -8.30
N ASP A 12 7.27 -2.45 -9.36
CA ASP A 12 6.89 -2.04 -10.70
C ASP A 12 5.43 -2.43 -10.93
N LEU A 13 4.57 -1.43 -11.02
CA LEU A 13 3.14 -1.61 -11.20
C LEU A 13 2.69 -1.56 -12.66
N SER A 14 3.58 -1.26 -13.58
CA SER A 14 3.24 -1.18 -15.01
C SER A 14 3.12 -2.57 -15.64
N PRO A 15 2.29 -2.73 -16.67
CA PRO A 15 1.43 -1.73 -17.29
C PRO A 15 0.13 -1.51 -16.52
N VAL A 16 -0.45 -0.32 -16.70
CA VAL A 16 -1.71 0.08 -16.07
C VAL A 16 -2.61 0.76 -17.10
N VAL A 17 -3.89 0.93 -16.74
CA VAL A 17 -4.89 1.56 -17.61
C VAL A 17 -5.48 2.77 -16.87
N GLY A 18 -5.60 3.89 -17.60
CA GLY A 18 -6.30 5.08 -17.12
C GLY A 18 -5.76 5.62 -15.80
N SER A 19 -6.63 5.74 -14.81
CA SER A 19 -6.32 6.34 -13.52
C SER A 19 -5.63 5.41 -12.53
N GLU A 20 -5.29 4.19 -12.94
CA GLU A 20 -4.54 3.27 -12.09
C GLU A 20 -3.13 3.80 -11.81
N GLN A 21 -2.64 3.58 -10.60
CA GLN A 21 -1.28 3.97 -10.23
C GLN A 21 -0.27 3.03 -10.88
N GLY A 22 0.60 3.59 -11.72
CA GLY A 22 1.60 2.83 -12.46
C GLY A 22 3.03 3.24 -12.13
N GLY A 23 3.98 2.68 -12.88
CA GLY A 23 5.39 2.92 -12.72
C GLY A 23 5.98 2.24 -11.49
N THR A 24 7.25 2.53 -11.22
CA THR A 24 7.92 2.03 -10.02
C THR A 24 7.66 3.00 -8.88
N ARG A 25 7.04 2.49 -7.81
CA ARG A 25 6.66 3.30 -6.65
C ARG A 25 6.58 2.45 -5.39
N PRO A 26 6.56 3.10 -4.22
CA PRO A 26 6.33 2.35 -2.98
C PRO A 26 4.93 1.75 -2.96
N VAL A 27 4.84 0.53 -2.43
CA VAL A 27 3.56 -0.14 -2.18
C VAL A 27 3.57 -0.70 -0.77
N LEU A 28 2.40 -0.72 -0.14
CA LEU A 28 2.23 -1.28 1.19
C LEU A 28 1.67 -2.69 1.06
N VAL A 29 2.32 -3.66 1.69
CA VAL A 29 1.83 -5.05 1.72
C VAL A 29 0.65 -5.15 2.67
N LEU A 30 -0.49 -5.55 2.14
CA LEU A 30 -1.75 -5.70 2.87
C LEU A 30 -2.09 -7.14 3.18
N GLN A 31 -1.63 -8.08 2.35
CA GLN A 31 -1.99 -9.48 2.48
C GLN A 31 -1.53 -10.05 3.82
N ASN A 32 -2.33 -10.98 4.36
CA ASN A 32 -1.99 -11.68 5.58
C ASN A 32 -0.69 -12.49 5.43
N ASP A 33 -0.03 -12.78 6.54
CA ASP A 33 1.31 -13.38 6.50
C ASP A 33 1.31 -14.87 6.13
N ILE A 34 0.20 -15.56 6.29
CA ILE A 34 0.07 -16.94 5.80
C ILE A 34 0.08 -16.92 4.28
N GLY A 35 -0.72 -16.03 3.67
CA GLY A 35 -0.70 -15.83 2.23
C GLY A 35 0.68 -15.38 1.74
N ASN A 36 1.32 -14.48 2.45
CA ASN A 36 2.65 -14.00 2.08
C ASN A 36 3.70 -15.11 2.10
N GLN A 37 3.54 -16.08 2.96
CA GLN A 37 4.48 -17.20 3.05
C GLN A 37 4.28 -18.21 1.92
N TYR A 38 3.04 -18.51 1.57
CA TYR A 38 2.74 -19.65 0.69
C TYR A 38 2.27 -19.27 -0.71
N SER A 39 1.79 -18.07 -0.93
CA SER A 39 1.28 -17.65 -2.26
C SER A 39 2.42 -17.04 -3.10
N PRO A 40 2.41 -17.26 -4.42
CA PRO A 40 3.34 -16.55 -5.32
C PRO A 40 2.97 -15.09 -5.52
N THR A 41 1.79 -14.67 -5.05
CA THR A 41 1.31 -13.29 -5.17
C THR A 41 1.11 -12.67 -3.80
N THR A 42 1.03 -11.33 -3.78
CA THR A 42 0.65 -10.59 -2.59
C THR A 42 -0.31 -9.46 -2.95
N ILE A 43 -1.02 -8.95 -1.96
CA ILE A 43 -1.98 -7.85 -2.13
C ILE A 43 -1.35 -6.59 -1.59
N VAL A 44 -1.35 -5.53 -2.38
CA VAL A 44 -0.70 -4.27 -2.04
C VAL A 44 -1.61 -3.07 -2.29
N ALA A 45 -1.34 -1.97 -1.61
CA ALA A 45 -1.90 -0.66 -1.90
C ALA A 45 -0.78 0.24 -2.43
N ALA A 46 -1.08 1.02 -3.46
CA ALA A 46 -0.13 1.97 -4.02
C ALA A 46 0.03 3.17 -3.07
N ILE A 47 1.24 3.73 -3.05
CA ILE A 47 1.59 4.91 -2.28
C ILE A 47 2.05 6.00 -3.25
N THR A 48 1.60 7.23 -3.02
CA THR A 48 2.00 8.38 -3.82
C THR A 48 2.51 9.51 -2.94
N SER A 49 3.51 10.22 -3.40
CA SER A 49 3.97 11.46 -2.77
C SER A 49 3.27 12.69 -3.35
N GLN A 50 2.46 12.51 -4.40
CA GLN A 50 1.64 13.59 -4.93
C GLN A 50 0.36 13.71 -4.11
N ILE A 51 0.36 14.66 -3.20
CA ILE A 51 -0.77 14.88 -2.30
C ILE A 51 -1.80 15.73 -3.03
N SER A 52 -2.93 15.11 -3.36
CA SER A 52 -4.08 15.80 -3.94
C SER A 52 -4.78 16.65 -2.89
N LYS A 53 -5.42 17.74 -3.32
CA LYS A 53 -6.24 18.54 -2.42
C LYS A 53 -7.51 17.80 -1.99
N ALA A 54 -8.03 16.91 -2.83
CA ALA A 54 -9.20 16.12 -2.52
C ALA A 54 -8.77 14.90 -1.73
N LYS A 55 -9.29 14.76 -0.51
CA LYS A 55 -9.01 13.62 0.36
C LYS A 55 -10.20 12.70 0.36
N LEU A 56 -9.93 11.42 0.22
CA LEU A 56 -10.96 10.38 0.31
C LEU A 56 -10.83 9.66 1.65
N PRO A 57 -11.94 9.10 2.18
CA PRO A 57 -11.86 8.29 3.41
C PRO A 57 -11.00 7.03 3.23
N THR A 58 -10.68 6.67 1.99
CA THR A 58 -9.78 5.55 1.67
C THR A 58 -8.31 5.96 1.61
N HIS A 59 -8.00 7.22 1.88
CA HIS A 59 -6.62 7.72 1.92
C HIS A 59 -6.09 7.69 3.35
N VAL A 60 -4.85 7.24 3.52
CA VAL A 60 -4.13 7.35 4.79
C VAL A 60 -2.89 8.20 4.56
N GLU A 61 -2.88 9.40 5.13
CA GLU A 61 -1.73 10.29 5.05
C GLU A 61 -0.68 9.87 6.06
N VAL A 62 0.58 9.84 5.62
CA VAL A 62 1.71 9.54 6.49
C VAL A 62 2.80 10.57 6.25
N THR A 63 3.47 10.99 7.33
CA THR A 63 4.64 11.86 7.19
C THR A 63 5.87 11.01 6.92
N ALA A 64 6.89 11.61 6.32
CA ALA A 64 8.18 10.94 6.12
C ALA A 64 8.72 10.44 7.47
N LYS A 65 8.61 11.28 8.50
CA LYS A 65 9.10 10.96 9.84
C LYS A 65 8.38 9.76 10.48
N SER A 66 7.05 9.69 10.35
CA SER A 66 6.26 8.63 10.99
C SER A 66 6.29 7.31 10.23
N SER A 67 6.51 7.37 8.92
CA SER A 67 6.43 6.19 8.07
C SER A 67 7.79 5.57 7.74
N GLY A 68 8.85 6.37 7.79
CA GLY A 68 10.16 5.95 7.27
C GLY A 68 10.32 6.11 5.77
N LEU A 69 9.30 6.66 5.09
CA LEU A 69 9.40 7.01 3.67
C LEU A 69 10.24 8.27 3.49
N GLU A 70 10.78 8.45 2.30
CA GLU A 70 11.61 9.62 1.98
C GLU A 70 10.81 10.92 2.00
N LYS A 71 9.53 10.87 1.63
CA LYS A 71 8.64 12.03 1.53
C LYS A 71 7.33 11.75 2.24
N ASP A 72 6.67 12.83 2.65
CA ASP A 72 5.27 12.76 3.07
C ASP A 72 4.45 12.17 1.93
N SER A 73 3.59 11.23 2.26
CA SER A 73 2.93 10.40 1.26
C SER A 73 1.50 10.09 1.65
N VAL A 74 0.77 9.53 0.69
CA VAL A 74 -0.60 9.06 0.89
C VAL A 74 -0.67 7.60 0.45
N ILE A 75 -1.18 6.76 1.33
CA ILE A 75 -1.49 5.37 1.00
C ILE A 75 -2.90 5.33 0.43
N LEU A 76 -3.04 4.77 -0.76
CA LEU A 76 -4.28 4.82 -1.54
C LEU A 76 -5.00 3.49 -1.42
N LEU A 77 -5.93 3.37 -0.45
CA LEU A 77 -6.64 2.11 -0.23
C LEU A 77 -7.73 1.86 -1.25
N GLU A 78 -7.96 2.78 -2.20
CA GLU A 78 -8.76 2.52 -3.38
C GLU A 78 -7.92 1.95 -4.54
N GLN A 79 -6.58 1.98 -4.42
CA GLN A 79 -5.65 1.45 -5.42
C GLN A 79 -5.03 0.16 -4.90
N VAL A 80 -5.89 -0.80 -4.57
CA VAL A 80 -5.49 -2.11 -4.06
C VAL A 80 -5.44 -3.10 -5.21
N ARG A 81 -4.37 -3.88 -5.30
CA ARG A 81 -4.25 -4.89 -6.32
C ARG A 81 -3.39 -6.06 -5.87
N THR A 82 -3.61 -7.20 -6.50
CA THR A 82 -2.77 -8.37 -6.35
C THR A 82 -1.66 -8.31 -7.39
N ILE A 83 -0.43 -8.51 -6.93
CA ILE A 83 0.74 -8.54 -7.82
C ILE A 83 1.54 -9.81 -7.58
N ASP A 84 2.26 -10.23 -8.61
CA ASP A 84 3.26 -11.28 -8.47
C ASP A 84 4.39 -10.76 -7.59
N LYS A 85 4.91 -11.59 -6.69
CA LYS A 85 6.01 -11.20 -5.80
C LYS A 85 7.26 -10.75 -6.53
N SER A 86 7.46 -11.21 -7.78
CA SER A 86 8.59 -10.79 -8.61
C SER A 86 8.56 -9.31 -8.98
N ARG A 87 7.41 -8.64 -8.83
CA ARG A 87 7.32 -7.20 -9.05
C ARG A 87 7.89 -6.39 -7.89
N LEU A 88 8.06 -7.00 -6.72
CA LEU A 88 8.64 -6.32 -5.56
C LEU A 88 10.14 -6.17 -5.72
N LYS A 89 10.63 -4.98 -5.38
CA LYS A 89 12.04 -4.63 -5.44
C LYS A 89 12.57 -4.51 -4.01
N GLU A 90 13.22 -3.42 -3.69
CA GLU A 90 13.83 -3.20 -2.38
C GLU A 90 12.77 -2.89 -1.32
N LYS A 91 12.98 -3.44 -0.13
CA LYS A 91 12.21 -3.03 1.05
C LYS A 91 12.63 -1.63 1.47
N VAL A 92 11.65 -0.78 1.72
CA VAL A 92 11.87 0.60 2.16
C VAL A 92 11.80 0.70 3.68
N THR A 93 10.69 0.23 4.27
CA THR A 93 10.41 0.37 5.69
C THR A 93 9.26 -0.54 6.09
N SER A 94 8.87 -0.48 7.36
CA SER A 94 7.65 -1.12 7.87
C SER A 94 6.83 -0.09 8.61
N LEU A 95 5.51 -0.11 8.44
CA LEU A 95 4.63 0.77 9.20
C LEU A 95 4.40 0.23 10.61
N ASN A 96 4.25 1.13 11.57
CA ASN A 96 3.91 0.75 12.93
C ASN A 96 2.43 0.33 13.03
N ASP A 97 2.07 -0.25 14.17
CA ASP A 97 0.72 -0.78 14.40
C ASP A 97 -0.35 0.31 14.36
N GLU A 98 -0.05 1.49 14.85
CA GLU A 98 -0.98 2.62 14.83
C GLU A 98 -1.37 3.01 13.41
N LEU A 99 -0.38 3.13 12.53
CA LEU A 99 -0.63 3.44 11.12
C LEU A 99 -1.33 2.27 10.41
N MET A 100 -0.96 1.04 10.72
CA MET A 100 -1.63 -0.13 10.14
C MET A 100 -3.09 -0.24 10.57
N GLU A 101 -3.44 0.23 11.75
CA GLU A 101 -4.84 0.28 12.18
C GLU A 101 -5.65 1.26 11.34
N LYS A 102 -5.08 2.43 11.04
CA LYS A 102 -5.70 3.41 10.13
C LYS A 102 -5.87 2.83 8.72
N VAL A 103 -4.85 2.10 8.25
CA VAL A 103 -4.90 1.41 6.96
C VAL A 103 -6.05 0.39 6.95
N ALA A 104 -6.19 -0.41 8.00
CA ALA A 104 -7.25 -1.41 8.09
C ALA A 104 -8.63 -0.77 7.99
N GLN A 105 -8.86 0.34 8.69
CA GLN A 105 -10.14 1.07 8.63
C GLN A 105 -10.40 1.60 7.23
N ALA A 106 -9.43 2.22 6.60
CA ALA A 106 -9.58 2.75 5.24
C ALA A 106 -9.84 1.63 4.22
N LEU A 107 -9.21 0.48 4.42
CA LEU A 107 -9.42 -0.69 3.56
C LEU A 107 -10.83 -1.25 3.72
N GLU A 108 -11.35 -1.34 4.94
CA GLU A 108 -12.73 -1.76 5.20
C GLU A 108 -13.73 -0.84 4.49
N ILE A 109 -13.48 0.46 4.51
CA ILE A 109 -14.31 1.44 3.79
C ILE A 109 -14.20 1.21 2.28
N SER A 110 -12.99 1.07 1.78
CA SER A 110 -12.73 0.89 0.34
C SER A 110 -13.43 -0.35 -0.22
N LEU A 111 -13.45 -1.42 0.55
CA LEU A 111 -14.06 -2.69 0.13
C LEU A 111 -15.55 -2.78 0.47
N GLY A 112 -16.13 -1.74 1.07
CA GLY A 112 -17.55 -1.73 1.43
C GLY A 112 -17.91 -2.66 2.57
N LEU A 113 -16.94 -3.01 3.42
CA LEU A 113 -17.15 -3.88 4.55
C LEU A 113 -17.80 -3.15 5.72
N ILE A 114 -17.64 -1.85 5.76
CA ILE A 114 -18.32 -0.96 6.72
C ILE A 114 -18.83 0.26 5.97
N GLU A 115 -19.85 0.92 6.51
CA GLU A 115 -20.37 2.17 5.96
C GLU A 115 -19.56 3.35 6.50
N ILE A 116 -19.50 4.40 5.70
CA ILE A 116 -18.83 5.65 6.08
C ILE A 116 -19.78 6.48 6.95
#